data_5ffda247723c5ab04c62271dc25a9289
#
_entry.id   5ffda247723c5ab04c62271dc25a9289
#
_cell.length_a   1.000
_cell.length_b   1.000
_cell.length_c   1.000
_cell.angle_alpha   90.00
_cell.angle_beta   90.00
_cell.angle_gamma   90.00
#
_symmetry.space_group_name_H-M   'P 1'
#
loop_
_entity.id
_entity.type
_entity.pdbx_description
1 polymer ?
#
loop_
_entity_poly.entity_id
_entity_poly.type
_entity_poly.pdbx_seq_one_letter_code
_entity_poly.pdbx_strand_id
1 'polypeptide(L)'
;VLNARSTLTENESNLKSNMFKLRSFLALGEDEELEPVVPETIPTVLLNYPDVLDKALANNSFAHNIRRRQLEADFEVAKAKGNLREIKLYAQVGFTGTDNEFNSAYRRLKDNQIVEVGFKIPILDWGKRRGQVKIAQSNRDVTESKLRQETMNFNQNLFILVEQFNNQQAQLQIADDADKIAQKRYSTNVETFMVGKISTLDLNDSQTKKDEARQKHINELFYYWYYYYQLRSLTLWDFNTNTNIDADFEKIIKQ
;
A
#
# COMPACT_ATOMS: atom_id res chain seq x y z
N VAL A 1 26.09 23.19 26.66
CA VAL A 1 24.80 23.84 26.98
C VAL A 1 24.18 24.44 25.71
N LEU A 2 24.87 25.27 24.93
CA LEU A 2 24.31 25.92 23.73
C LEU A 2 23.83 24.89 22.68
N ASN A 3 24.66 23.88 22.37
CA ASN A 3 24.28 22.82 21.42
C ASN A 3 23.04 22.03 21.89
N ALA A 4 22.98 21.66 23.18
CA ALA A 4 21.84 20.96 23.73
C ALA A 4 20.56 21.79 23.67
N ARG A 5 20.64 23.11 23.88
CA ARG A 5 19.50 24.02 23.75
C ARG A 5 19.03 24.14 22.30
N SER A 6 19.97 24.23 21.34
CA SER A 6 19.66 24.27 19.90
C SER A 6 18.94 22.98 19.48
N THR A 7 19.50 21.82 19.86
CA THR A 7 18.87 20.52 19.56
C THR A 7 17.48 20.37 20.19
N LEU A 8 17.28 20.86 21.41
CA LEU A 8 15.97 20.85 22.06
C LEU A 8 14.95 21.66 21.26
N THR A 9 15.30 22.90 20.90
CA THR A 9 14.41 23.78 20.10
C THR A 9 14.06 23.16 18.75
N GLU A 10 15.04 22.55 18.09
CA GLU A 10 14.82 21.85 16.82
C GLU A 10 13.87 20.64 17.00
N ASN A 11 14.07 19.82 18.02
CA ASN A 11 13.21 18.67 18.33
C ASN A 11 11.78 19.09 18.70
N GLU A 12 11.61 20.19 19.44
CA GLU A 12 10.27 20.75 19.74
C GLU A 12 9.55 21.23 18.46
N SER A 13 10.28 21.87 17.55
CA SER A 13 9.73 22.30 16.26
C SER A 13 9.33 21.10 15.40
N ASN A 14 10.20 20.08 15.34
CA ASN A 14 9.93 18.84 14.60
C ASN A 14 8.72 18.10 15.18
N LEU A 15 8.61 18.03 16.51
CA LEU A 15 7.46 17.43 17.18
C LEU A 15 6.16 18.14 16.80
N LYS A 16 6.12 19.48 16.89
CA LYS A 16 4.94 20.27 16.50
C LYS A 16 4.54 20.03 15.03
N SER A 17 5.54 20.03 14.13
CA SER A 17 5.31 19.78 12.70
C SER A 17 4.78 18.37 12.43
N ASN A 18 5.31 17.36 13.10
CA ASN A 18 4.87 15.97 12.94
C ASN A 18 3.48 15.75 13.56
N MET A 19 3.18 16.37 14.68
CA MET A 19 1.85 16.34 15.29
C MET A 19 0.80 16.99 14.39
N PHE A 20 1.13 18.11 13.75
CA PHE A 20 0.25 18.74 12.77
C PHE A 20 -0.02 17.84 11.56
N LYS A 21 1.04 17.19 11.01
CA LYS A 21 0.88 16.21 9.92
C LYS A 21 -0.01 15.04 10.31
N LEU A 22 0.16 14.51 11.53
CA LEU A 22 -0.65 13.41 12.04
C LEU A 22 -2.13 13.81 12.20
N ARG A 23 -2.41 14.97 12.76
CA ARG A 23 -3.78 15.52 12.85
C ARG A 23 -4.41 15.69 11.47
N SER A 24 -3.69 16.29 10.54
CA SER A 24 -4.14 16.44 9.16
C SER A 24 -4.43 15.11 8.47
N PHE A 25 -3.59 14.11 8.69
CA PHE A 25 -3.79 12.76 8.17
C PHE A 25 -5.03 12.06 8.74
N LEU A 26 -5.31 12.29 10.03
CA LEU A 26 -6.47 11.73 10.72
C LEU A 26 -7.74 12.59 10.53
N ALA A 27 -7.66 13.69 9.79
CA ALA A 27 -8.74 14.65 9.59
C ALA A 27 -9.34 15.19 10.91
N LEU A 28 -8.51 15.34 11.95
CA LEU A 28 -8.91 15.86 13.25
C LEU A 28 -8.95 17.40 13.23
N GLY A 29 -9.85 17.99 14.03
CA GLY A 29 -9.95 19.43 14.21
C GLY A 29 -8.71 20.04 14.87
N GLU A 30 -8.55 21.38 14.76
CA GLU A 30 -7.41 22.10 15.36
C GLU A 30 -7.41 22.05 16.89
N ASP A 31 -8.60 21.95 17.48
CA ASP A 31 -8.81 21.97 18.93
C ASP A 31 -8.68 20.60 19.59
N GLU A 32 -8.52 19.52 18.82
CA GLU A 32 -8.36 18.17 19.38
C GLU A 32 -6.93 17.91 19.80
N GLU A 33 -6.74 17.59 21.09
CA GLU A 33 -5.43 17.25 21.65
C GLU A 33 -5.14 15.77 21.39
N LEU A 34 -4.04 15.49 20.70
CA LEU A 34 -3.62 14.14 20.36
C LEU A 34 -2.32 13.80 21.11
N GLU A 35 -2.37 12.78 21.94
CA GLU A 35 -1.21 12.24 22.64
C GLU A 35 -0.91 10.82 22.13
N PRO A 36 0.18 10.62 21.33
CA PRO A 36 0.57 9.29 20.90
C PRO A 36 1.08 8.45 22.06
N VAL A 37 0.46 7.30 22.29
CA VAL A 37 0.89 6.34 23.31
C VAL A 37 1.68 5.21 22.64
N VAL A 38 2.89 4.97 23.10
CA VAL A 38 3.69 3.81 22.68
C VAL A 38 3.19 2.57 23.44
N PRO A 39 2.80 1.48 22.76
CA PRO A 39 2.38 0.27 23.44
C PRO A 39 3.51 -0.30 24.29
N GLU A 40 3.23 -0.53 25.57
CA GLU A 40 4.21 -1.08 26.53
C GLU A 40 4.47 -2.58 26.32
N THR A 41 3.45 -3.29 25.85
CA THR A 41 3.53 -4.74 25.63
C THR A 41 3.94 -5.02 24.19
N ILE A 42 5.11 -5.58 24.01
CA ILE A 42 5.64 -5.97 22.71
C ILE A 42 5.28 -7.45 22.48
N PRO A 43 4.45 -7.77 21.47
CA PRO A 43 4.14 -9.15 21.14
C PRO A 43 5.39 -9.88 20.66
N THR A 44 5.72 -11.01 21.26
CA THR A 44 6.84 -11.85 20.80
C THR A 44 6.30 -12.94 19.88
N VAL A 45 6.24 -12.62 18.57
CA VAL A 45 5.70 -13.54 17.55
C VAL A 45 6.78 -13.82 16.52
N LEU A 46 7.20 -15.08 16.39
CA LEU A 46 8.08 -15.52 15.30
C LEU A 46 7.21 -15.86 14.08
N LEU A 47 7.41 -15.16 12.99
CA LEU A 47 6.63 -15.33 11.78
C LEU A 47 7.32 -16.28 10.80
N ASN A 48 6.53 -17.23 10.26
CA ASN A 48 6.96 -18.12 9.19
C ASN A 48 6.50 -17.54 7.84
N TYR A 49 7.43 -17.38 6.89
CA TYR A 49 7.12 -16.80 5.58
C TYR A 49 5.96 -17.50 4.83
N PRO A 50 5.88 -18.85 4.73
CA PRO A 50 4.76 -19.52 4.09
C PRO A 50 3.40 -19.13 4.68
N ASP A 51 3.27 -19.07 6.00
CA ASP A 51 2.01 -18.75 6.67
C ASP A 51 1.61 -17.29 6.41
N VAL A 52 2.59 -16.37 6.41
CA VAL A 52 2.37 -14.94 6.10
C VAL A 52 1.98 -14.77 4.63
N LEU A 53 2.61 -15.51 3.71
CA LEU A 53 2.28 -15.49 2.29
C LEU A 53 0.85 -15.98 2.04
N ASP A 54 0.43 -17.07 2.68
CA ASP A 54 -0.92 -17.61 2.55
C ASP A 54 -1.97 -16.58 3.01
N LYS A 55 -1.73 -15.91 4.14
CA LYS A 55 -2.61 -14.84 4.63
C LYS A 55 -2.63 -13.63 3.68
N ALA A 56 -1.46 -13.22 3.17
CA ALA A 56 -1.37 -12.12 2.20
C ALA A 56 -2.13 -12.43 0.91
N LEU A 57 -1.97 -13.64 0.35
CA LEU A 57 -2.66 -14.03 -0.88
C LEU A 57 -4.18 -14.21 -0.69
N ALA A 58 -4.61 -14.64 0.51
CA ALA A 58 -6.03 -14.81 0.81
C ALA A 58 -6.76 -13.47 1.00
N ASN A 59 -6.14 -12.50 1.66
CA ASN A 59 -6.81 -11.29 2.14
C ASN A 59 -6.47 -10.04 1.31
N ASN A 60 -5.28 -9.97 0.70
CA ASN A 60 -4.84 -8.78 -0.01
C ASN A 60 -5.47 -8.69 -1.41
N SER A 61 -5.87 -7.49 -1.79
CA SER A 61 -6.41 -7.19 -3.12
C SER A 61 -5.43 -7.48 -4.27
N PHE A 62 -4.13 -7.64 -3.98
CA PHE A 62 -3.10 -7.96 -4.96
C PHE A 62 -3.42 -9.24 -5.74
N ALA A 63 -3.72 -10.35 -5.05
CA ALA A 63 -4.03 -11.63 -5.69
C ALA A 63 -5.27 -11.54 -6.59
N HIS A 64 -6.32 -10.84 -6.12
CA HIS A 64 -7.52 -10.58 -6.90
C HIS A 64 -7.23 -9.71 -8.13
N ASN A 65 -6.36 -8.70 -8.01
CA ASN A 65 -5.96 -7.83 -9.12
C ASN A 65 -5.15 -8.61 -10.18
N ILE A 66 -4.20 -9.45 -9.78
CA ILE A 66 -3.47 -10.35 -10.68
C ILE A 66 -4.46 -11.23 -11.46
N ARG A 67 -5.41 -11.87 -10.78
CA ARG A 67 -6.42 -12.73 -11.40
C ARG A 67 -7.32 -11.96 -12.37
N ARG A 68 -7.79 -10.78 -11.99
CA ARG A 68 -8.61 -9.91 -12.83
C ARG A 68 -7.89 -9.56 -14.13
N ARG A 69 -6.64 -9.08 -14.04
CA ARG A 69 -5.83 -8.67 -15.21
C ARG A 69 -5.52 -9.85 -16.13
N GLN A 70 -5.34 -11.04 -15.60
CA GLN A 70 -5.19 -12.26 -16.39
C GLN A 70 -6.46 -12.57 -17.18
N LEU A 71 -7.62 -12.54 -16.51
CA LEU A 71 -8.91 -12.77 -17.15
C LEU A 71 -9.23 -11.71 -18.21
N GLU A 72 -8.88 -10.45 -17.99
CA GLU A 72 -9.04 -9.37 -18.98
C GLU A 72 -8.19 -9.62 -20.24
N ALA A 73 -6.95 -10.07 -20.06
CA ALA A 73 -6.07 -10.41 -21.18
C ALA A 73 -6.60 -11.61 -21.98
N ASP A 74 -7.10 -12.64 -21.30
CA ASP A 74 -7.73 -13.80 -21.95
C ASP A 74 -9.02 -13.42 -22.68
N PHE A 75 -9.84 -12.53 -22.06
CA PHE A 75 -11.06 -12.01 -22.68
C PHE A 75 -10.77 -11.25 -23.99
N GLU A 76 -9.74 -10.41 -24.04
CA GLU A 76 -9.38 -9.69 -25.28
C GLU A 76 -8.95 -10.67 -26.40
N VAL A 77 -8.27 -11.77 -26.07
CA VAL A 77 -7.97 -12.83 -27.05
C VAL A 77 -9.26 -13.53 -27.52
N ALA A 78 -10.16 -13.86 -26.60
CA ALA A 78 -11.44 -14.47 -26.93
C ALA A 78 -12.30 -13.56 -27.82
N LYS A 79 -12.37 -12.27 -27.50
CA LYS A 79 -13.05 -11.22 -28.27
C LYS A 79 -12.45 -11.08 -29.69
N ALA A 80 -11.12 -11.03 -29.81
CA ALA A 80 -10.46 -10.97 -31.12
C ALA A 80 -10.76 -12.21 -31.96
N LYS A 81 -10.81 -13.41 -31.35
CA LYS A 81 -11.22 -14.65 -32.01
C LYS A 81 -12.70 -14.62 -32.40
N GLY A 82 -13.59 -14.11 -31.55
CA GLY A 82 -15.01 -13.92 -31.85
C GLY A 82 -15.23 -13.02 -33.09
N ASN A 83 -14.47 -11.94 -33.17
CA ASN A 83 -14.53 -11.00 -34.29
C ASN A 83 -14.12 -11.62 -35.65
N LEU A 84 -13.48 -12.80 -35.69
CA LEU A 84 -13.22 -13.52 -36.93
C LEU A 84 -14.50 -13.92 -37.67
N ARG A 85 -15.58 -14.14 -36.90
CA ARG A 85 -16.89 -14.61 -37.39
C ARG A 85 -18.00 -13.56 -37.15
N GLU A 86 -17.64 -12.31 -37.00
CA GLU A 86 -18.60 -11.23 -36.70
C GLU A 86 -19.51 -10.97 -37.90
N ILE A 87 -20.81 -11.10 -37.69
CA ILE A 87 -21.86 -10.65 -38.60
C ILE A 87 -22.52 -9.44 -37.94
N LYS A 88 -22.48 -8.29 -38.64
CA LYS A 88 -23.16 -7.07 -38.14
C LYS A 88 -24.56 -6.99 -38.73
N LEU A 89 -25.56 -6.99 -37.86
CA LEU A 89 -26.93 -6.64 -38.22
C LEU A 89 -27.12 -5.15 -37.91
N TYR A 90 -27.69 -4.42 -38.83
CA TYR A 90 -28.07 -3.03 -38.62
C TYR A 90 -29.52 -2.80 -39.03
N ALA A 91 -30.18 -1.93 -38.32
CA ALA A 91 -31.52 -1.45 -38.61
C ALA A 91 -31.49 0.07 -38.52
N GLN A 92 -31.96 0.74 -39.56
CA GLN A 92 -32.03 2.20 -39.60
C GLN A 92 -33.44 2.61 -39.99
N VAL A 93 -33.99 3.57 -39.21
CA VAL A 93 -35.26 4.23 -39.53
C VAL A 93 -34.95 5.70 -39.76
N GLY A 94 -35.26 6.22 -40.91
CA GLY A 94 -35.04 7.62 -41.28
C GLY A 94 -36.28 8.28 -41.82
N PHE A 95 -36.45 9.53 -41.52
CA PHE A 95 -37.49 10.41 -42.10
C PHE A 95 -36.77 11.50 -42.91
N THR A 96 -37.25 11.81 -44.10
CA THR A 96 -36.67 12.88 -44.94
C THR A 96 -37.60 14.05 -45.02
N GLY A 97 -37.09 15.26 -44.73
CA GLY A 97 -37.76 16.52 -44.97
C GLY A 97 -36.97 17.38 -45.94
N THR A 98 -37.63 17.97 -46.94
CA THR A 98 -37.03 18.94 -47.85
C THR A 98 -37.84 20.24 -47.82
N ASP A 99 -37.21 21.29 -47.37
CA ASP A 99 -37.75 22.66 -47.43
C ASP A 99 -36.60 23.66 -47.53
N ASN A 100 -36.91 24.89 -47.96
CA ASN A 100 -35.90 25.93 -48.11
C ASN A 100 -35.48 26.54 -46.76
N GLU A 101 -36.22 26.30 -45.69
CA GLU A 101 -35.90 26.71 -44.32
C GLU A 101 -35.74 25.50 -43.42
N PHE A 102 -34.64 25.48 -42.61
CA PHE A 102 -34.29 24.38 -41.72
C PHE A 102 -35.41 23.99 -40.74
N ASN A 103 -36.10 25.02 -40.21
CA ASN A 103 -37.17 24.83 -39.21
C ASN A 103 -38.44 24.24 -39.84
N SER A 104 -38.73 24.58 -41.11
CA SER A 104 -39.86 24.06 -41.88
C SER A 104 -39.61 22.64 -42.37
N ALA A 105 -38.37 22.31 -42.76
CA ALA A 105 -37.95 20.97 -43.12
C ALA A 105 -38.11 19.98 -41.99
N TYR A 106 -37.91 20.41 -40.74
CA TYR A 106 -38.05 19.58 -39.56
C TYR A 106 -39.51 19.40 -39.11
N ARG A 107 -40.38 20.42 -39.36
CA ARG A 107 -41.82 20.37 -39.02
C ARG A 107 -42.66 19.63 -40.08
N ARG A 108 -42.19 19.55 -41.32
CA ARG A 108 -42.89 18.89 -42.44
C ARG A 108 -42.04 17.72 -42.93
N LEU A 109 -41.90 16.69 -42.07
CA LEU A 109 -41.32 15.44 -42.51
C LEU A 109 -42.25 14.83 -43.56
N LYS A 110 -41.78 14.72 -44.82
CA LYS A 110 -42.52 14.03 -45.87
C LYS A 110 -42.67 12.56 -45.50
N ASP A 111 -43.75 11.93 -45.99
CA ASP A 111 -44.10 10.51 -45.80
C ASP A 111 -43.07 9.50 -46.39
N ASN A 112 -41.89 9.94 -46.68
CA ASN A 112 -40.78 9.06 -47.07
C ASN A 112 -40.11 8.48 -45.79
N GLN A 113 -40.67 7.42 -45.32
CA GLN A 113 -40.07 6.63 -44.27
C GLN A 113 -39.11 5.64 -44.92
N ILE A 114 -37.83 5.74 -44.53
CA ILE A 114 -36.82 4.77 -44.96
C ILE A 114 -36.64 3.79 -43.78
N VAL A 115 -37.01 2.55 -44.00
CA VAL A 115 -36.72 1.45 -43.07
C VAL A 115 -35.69 0.56 -43.77
N GLU A 116 -34.47 0.57 -43.27
CA GLU A 116 -33.39 -0.26 -43.81
C GLU A 116 -32.98 -1.29 -42.78
N VAL A 117 -32.99 -2.57 -43.12
CA VAL A 117 -32.45 -3.67 -42.33
C VAL A 117 -31.48 -4.42 -43.19
N GLY A 118 -30.27 -4.55 -42.72
CA GLY A 118 -29.24 -5.24 -43.47
C GLY A 118 -28.24 -5.96 -42.57
N PHE A 119 -27.48 -6.85 -43.19
CA PHE A 119 -26.37 -7.51 -42.53
C PHE A 119 -25.08 -7.30 -43.33
N LYS A 120 -23.97 -7.15 -42.61
CA LYS A 120 -22.64 -6.96 -43.18
C LYS A 120 -21.76 -8.14 -42.81
N ILE A 121 -21.38 -8.93 -43.81
CA ILE A 121 -20.45 -10.05 -43.67
C ILE A 121 -19.14 -9.69 -44.37
N PRO A 122 -18.01 -9.62 -43.68
CA PRO A 122 -16.72 -9.43 -44.33
C PRO A 122 -16.26 -10.74 -44.96
N ILE A 123 -16.24 -10.79 -46.29
CA ILE A 123 -15.83 -11.97 -47.08
C ILE A 123 -14.31 -12.03 -47.22
N LEU A 124 -13.66 -10.88 -47.40
CA LEU A 124 -12.21 -10.78 -47.58
C LEU A 124 -11.66 -9.58 -46.82
N ASP A 125 -10.72 -9.82 -45.91
CA ASP A 125 -10.11 -8.77 -45.06
C ASP A 125 -8.57 -8.74 -45.11
N TRP A 126 -7.99 -9.44 -46.10
CA TRP A 126 -6.55 -9.52 -46.34
C TRP A 126 -5.74 -9.91 -45.09
N GLY A 127 -6.32 -10.69 -44.23
CA GLY A 127 -5.67 -11.17 -42.99
C GLY A 127 -5.68 -10.20 -41.81
N LYS A 128 -6.36 -9.04 -41.94
CA LYS A 128 -6.44 -8.02 -40.87
C LYS A 128 -6.94 -8.59 -39.55
N ARG A 129 -8.02 -9.39 -39.56
CA ARG A 129 -8.59 -9.99 -38.35
C ARG A 129 -7.70 -11.05 -37.74
N ARG A 130 -7.01 -11.88 -38.58
CA ARG A 130 -6.00 -12.82 -38.09
C ARG A 130 -4.82 -12.09 -37.43
N GLY A 131 -4.41 -10.95 -38.03
CA GLY A 131 -3.41 -10.08 -37.43
C GLY A 131 -3.84 -9.55 -36.04
N GLN A 132 -5.09 -9.12 -35.90
CA GLN A 132 -5.65 -8.67 -34.61
C GLN A 132 -5.63 -9.78 -33.53
N VAL A 133 -5.96 -11.02 -33.91
CA VAL A 133 -5.84 -12.17 -32.98
C VAL A 133 -4.39 -12.37 -32.55
N LYS A 134 -3.42 -12.29 -33.46
CA LYS A 134 -2.00 -12.41 -33.08
C LYS A 134 -1.54 -11.29 -32.18
N ILE A 135 -1.99 -10.05 -32.42
CA ILE A 135 -1.70 -8.91 -31.55
C ILE A 135 -2.29 -9.15 -30.14
N ALA A 136 -3.55 -9.57 -30.05
CA ALA A 136 -4.20 -9.87 -28.79
C ALA A 136 -3.47 -10.99 -28.02
N GLN A 137 -3.03 -12.05 -28.72
CA GLN A 137 -2.21 -13.12 -28.13
C GLN A 137 -0.88 -12.60 -27.60
N SER A 138 -0.14 -11.81 -28.39
CA SER A 138 1.12 -11.22 -27.96
C SER A 138 0.93 -10.29 -26.75
N ASN A 139 -0.13 -9.49 -26.75
CA ASN A 139 -0.45 -8.62 -25.60
C ASN A 139 -0.77 -9.44 -24.33
N ARG A 140 -1.50 -10.56 -24.48
CA ARG A 140 -1.73 -11.49 -23.37
C ARG A 140 -0.40 -12.03 -22.82
N ASP A 141 0.49 -12.52 -23.70
CA ASP A 141 1.78 -13.10 -23.30
C ASP A 141 2.68 -12.07 -22.59
N VAL A 142 2.66 -10.80 -23.04
CA VAL A 142 3.32 -9.67 -22.37
C VAL A 142 2.69 -9.42 -21.00
N THR A 143 1.36 -9.43 -20.93
CA THR A 143 0.64 -9.25 -19.66
C THR A 143 0.98 -10.36 -18.67
N GLU A 144 0.93 -11.62 -19.08
CA GLU A 144 1.31 -12.77 -18.24
C GLU A 144 2.75 -12.65 -17.72
N SER A 145 3.68 -12.22 -18.56
CA SER A 145 5.08 -12.00 -18.14
C SER A 145 5.20 -10.90 -17.08
N LYS A 146 4.46 -9.80 -17.26
CA LYS A 146 4.40 -8.71 -16.26
C LYS A 146 3.78 -9.18 -14.94
N LEU A 147 2.65 -9.90 -14.99
CA LEU A 147 1.99 -10.44 -13.81
C LEU A 147 2.88 -11.42 -13.05
N ARG A 148 3.62 -12.25 -13.75
CA ARG A 148 4.63 -13.16 -13.15
C ARG A 148 5.71 -12.37 -12.43
N GLN A 149 6.25 -11.33 -13.06
CA GLN A 149 7.26 -10.47 -12.45
C GLN A 149 6.73 -9.74 -11.21
N GLU A 150 5.51 -9.20 -11.29
CA GLU A 150 4.85 -8.53 -10.16
C GLU A 150 4.64 -9.50 -8.99
N THR A 151 4.22 -10.73 -9.27
CA THR A 151 4.07 -11.78 -8.25
C THR A 151 5.41 -12.15 -7.61
N MET A 152 6.46 -12.29 -8.41
CA MET A 152 7.81 -12.55 -7.87
C MET A 152 8.28 -11.41 -6.97
N ASN A 153 8.09 -10.17 -7.39
CA ASN A 153 8.46 -8.99 -6.61
C ASN A 153 7.66 -8.89 -5.30
N PHE A 154 6.35 -9.16 -5.35
CA PHE A 154 5.51 -9.21 -4.15
C PHE A 154 6.00 -10.25 -3.16
N ASN A 155 6.25 -11.47 -3.62
CA ASN A 155 6.75 -12.57 -2.79
C ASN A 155 8.12 -12.23 -2.18
N GLN A 156 9.03 -11.65 -2.98
CA GLN A 156 10.35 -11.23 -2.51
C GLN A 156 10.26 -10.14 -1.44
N ASN A 157 9.44 -9.10 -1.68
CA ASN A 157 9.25 -8.02 -0.72
C ASN A 157 8.64 -8.51 0.60
N LEU A 158 7.67 -9.42 0.50
CA LEU A 158 7.05 -10.03 1.68
C LEU A 158 8.05 -10.89 2.46
N PHE A 159 8.87 -11.68 1.77
CA PHE A 159 9.94 -12.47 2.40
C PHE A 159 10.92 -11.57 3.16
N ILE A 160 11.42 -10.51 2.50
CA ILE A 160 12.33 -9.55 3.12
C ILE A 160 11.69 -8.90 4.35
N LEU A 161 10.41 -8.54 4.28
CA LEU A 161 9.70 -7.91 5.39
C LEU A 161 9.53 -8.86 6.58
N VAL A 162 9.26 -10.16 6.34
CA VAL A 162 9.18 -11.17 7.40
C VAL A 162 10.54 -11.35 8.08
N GLU A 163 11.62 -11.45 7.30
CA GLU A 163 12.98 -11.56 7.84
C GLU A 163 13.38 -10.32 8.63
N GLN A 164 13.07 -9.13 8.13
CA GLN A 164 13.31 -7.88 8.84
C GLN A 164 12.57 -7.83 10.17
N PHE A 165 11.29 -8.22 10.20
CA PHE A 165 10.51 -8.27 11.43
C PHE A 165 11.06 -9.25 12.44
N ASN A 166 11.39 -10.48 12.02
CA ASN A 166 11.96 -11.49 12.90
C ASN A 166 13.31 -11.05 13.50
N ASN A 167 14.17 -10.45 12.67
CA ASN A 167 15.44 -9.90 13.13
C ASN A 167 15.24 -8.71 14.08
N GLN A 168 14.23 -7.88 13.83
CA GLN A 168 13.96 -6.68 14.63
C GLN A 168 13.62 -7.01 16.07
N GLN A 169 12.97 -8.13 16.34
CA GLN A 169 12.71 -8.57 17.71
C GLN A 169 14.00 -8.77 18.51
N ALA A 170 14.98 -9.45 17.91
CA ALA A 170 16.28 -9.66 18.56
C ALA A 170 17.04 -8.33 18.75
N GLN A 171 17.01 -7.45 17.74
CA GLN A 171 17.64 -6.14 17.83
C GLN A 171 17.02 -5.26 18.92
N LEU A 172 15.70 -5.29 19.07
CA LEU A 172 14.99 -4.57 20.11
C LEU A 172 15.38 -5.07 21.50
N GLN A 173 15.42 -6.40 21.70
CA GLN A 173 15.85 -6.98 22.98
C GLN A 173 17.28 -6.58 23.34
N ILE A 174 18.21 -6.67 22.36
CA ILE A 174 19.61 -6.24 22.56
C ILE A 174 19.68 -4.75 22.91
N ALA A 175 18.89 -3.90 22.25
CA ALA A 175 18.89 -2.47 22.51
C ALA A 175 18.29 -2.12 23.89
N ASP A 176 17.25 -2.83 24.31
CA ASP A 176 16.65 -2.69 25.65
C ASP A 176 17.66 -3.07 26.76
N ASP A 177 18.35 -4.20 26.60
CA ASP A 177 19.37 -4.63 27.55
C ASP A 177 20.56 -3.66 27.57
N ALA A 178 20.98 -3.15 26.40
CA ALA A 178 22.04 -2.14 26.30
C ALA A 178 21.64 -0.82 26.99
N ASP A 179 20.39 -0.36 26.84
CA ASP A 179 19.88 0.84 27.52
C ASP A 179 19.89 0.64 29.04
N LYS A 180 19.39 -0.49 29.56
CA LYS A 180 19.43 -0.81 30.99
C LYS A 180 20.85 -0.83 31.57
N ILE A 181 21.79 -1.45 30.84
CA ILE A 181 23.21 -1.50 31.24
C ILE A 181 23.83 -0.10 31.26
N ALA A 182 23.58 0.69 30.22
CA ALA A 182 24.10 2.05 30.11
C ALA A 182 23.54 2.97 31.21
N GLN A 183 22.26 2.86 31.53
CA GLN A 183 21.62 3.58 32.64
C GLN A 183 22.27 3.21 33.98
N LYS A 184 22.46 1.90 34.25
CA LYS A 184 23.11 1.43 35.47
C LYS A 184 24.57 1.91 35.56
N ARG A 185 25.32 1.84 34.45
CA ARG A 185 26.70 2.37 34.42
C ARG A 185 26.73 3.85 34.73
N TYR A 186 25.85 4.65 34.11
CA TYR A 186 25.77 6.08 34.39
C TYR A 186 25.45 6.38 35.87
N SER A 187 24.43 5.71 36.47
CA SER A 187 24.09 5.92 37.85
C SER A 187 25.26 5.59 38.80
N THR A 188 25.96 4.47 38.55
CA THR A 188 27.16 4.11 39.32
C THR A 188 28.27 5.14 39.14
N ASN A 189 28.47 5.66 37.95
CA ASN A 189 29.48 6.70 37.68
C ASN A 189 29.13 8.03 38.35
N VAL A 190 27.83 8.40 38.46
CA VAL A 190 27.40 9.57 39.25
C VAL A 190 27.79 9.39 40.73
N GLU A 191 27.50 8.25 41.32
CA GLU A 191 27.87 7.96 42.73
C GLU A 191 29.39 7.99 42.93
N THR A 192 30.15 7.40 42.02
CA THR A 192 31.60 7.33 42.05
C THR A 192 32.24 8.72 41.85
N PHE A 193 31.67 9.57 41.02
CA PHE A 193 32.06 10.96 40.85
C PHE A 193 31.86 11.80 42.12
N MET A 194 30.70 11.61 42.78
CA MET A 194 30.41 12.33 44.05
C MET A 194 31.44 12.06 45.17
N VAL A 195 32.07 10.89 45.13
CA VAL A 195 33.18 10.58 46.08
C VAL A 195 34.57 10.85 45.51
N GLY A 196 34.66 11.53 44.38
CA GLY A 196 35.91 12.00 43.78
C GLY A 196 36.78 10.92 43.13
N LYS A 197 36.22 9.74 42.81
CA LYS A 197 36.99 8.59 42.28
C LYS A 197 37.09 8.51 40.78
N ILE A 198 36.27 9.28 40.04
CA ILE A 198 36.34 9.36 38.57
C ILE A 198 36.35 10.82 38.11
N SER A 199 36.82 11.06 36.88
CA SER A 199 36.89 12.38 36.32
C SER A 199 35.55 12.84 35.70
N THR A 200 35.44 14.16 35.47
CA THR A 200 34.30 14.73 34.72
C THR A 200 34.23 14.17 33.28
N LEU A 201 35.36 13.80 32.70
CA LEU A 201 35.40 13.20 31.37
C LEU A 201 34.75 11.82 31.37
N ASP A 202 35.05 10.97 32.35
CA ASP A 202 34.44 9.63 32.50
C ASP A 202 32.92 9.73 32.74
N LEU A 203 32.50 10.70 33.55
CA LEU A 203 31.06 10.95 33.78
C LEU A 203 30.36 11.39 32.51
N ASN A 204 30.94 12.33 31.76
CA ASN A 204 30.37 12.79 30.47
C ASN A 204 30.32 11.66 29.42
N ASP A 205 31.37 10.80 29.34
CA ASP A 205 31.34 9.63 28.46
C ASP A 205 30.20 8.71 28.81
N SER A 206 30.03 8.39 30.09
CA SER A 206 28.94 7.51 30.52
C SER A 206 27.54 8.12 30.29
N GLN A 207 27.38 9.43 30.41
CA GLN A 207 26.16 10.13 30.04
C GLN A 207 25.87 10.04 28.56
N THR A 208 26.87 10.32 27.73
CA THR A 208 26.74 10.21 26.26
C THR A 208 26.35 8.80 25.85
N LYS A 209 27.01 7.78 26.41
CA LYS A 209 26.70 6.37 26.14
C LYS A 209 25.30 5.95 26.58
N LYS A 210 24.82 6.48 27.71
CA LYS A 210 23.42 6.28 28.16
C LYS A 210 22.44 6.88 27.18
N ASP A 211 22.69 8.11 26.72
CA ASP A 211 21.79 8.81 25.81
C ASP A 211 21.78 8.14 24.39
N GLU A 212 22.96 7.70 23.90
CA GLU A 212 23.07 6.91 22.65
C GLU A 212 22.31 5.58 22.75
N ALA A 213 22.45 4.84 23.87
CA ALA A 213 21.77 3.56 24.07
C ALA A 213 20.26 3.76 24.13
N ARG A 214 19.79 4.79 24.84
CA ARG A 214 18.38 5.15 24.91
C ARG A 214 17.78 5.49 23.55
N GLN A 215 18.50 6.29 22.76
CA GLN A 215 18.08 6.65 21.42
C GLN A 215 18.02 5.42 20.50
N LYS A 216 19.01 4.52 20.62
CA LYS A 216 18.99 3.27 19.87
C LYS A 216 17.78 2.42 20.22
N HIS A 217 17.49 2.24 21.52
CA HIS A 217 16.30 1.49 21.95
C HIS A 217 15.00 2.07 21.38
N ILE A 218 14.82 3.40 21.43
CA ILE A 218 13.65 4.05 20.82
C ILE A 218 13.54 3.81 19.33
N ASN A 219 14.67 3.88 18.59
CA ASN A 219 14.69 3.61 17.18
C ASN A 219 14.33 2.16 16.83
N GLU A 220 14.89 1.19 17.58
CA GLU A 220 14.58 -0.22 17.37
C GLU A 220 13.11 -0.53 17.71
N LEU A 221 12.54 0.11 18.73
CA LEU A 221 11.12 0.02 19.07
C LEU A 221 10.24 0.58 17.94
N PHE A 222 10.63 1.72 17.35
CA PHE A 222 9.94 2.28 16.19
C PHE A 222 9.94 1.31 15.01
N TYR A 223 11.12 0.75 14.63
CA TYR A 223 11.20 -0.20 13.51
C TYR A 223 10.43 -1.49 13.78
N TYR A 224 10.39 -1.98 15.02
CA TYR A 224 9.57 -3.13 15.39
C TYR A 224 8.10 -2.88 15.03
N TRP A 225 7.50 -1.77 15.51
CA TRP A 225 6.11 -1.45 15.23
C TRP A 225 5.88 -1.12 13.75
N TYR A 226 6.84 -0.49 13.10
CA TYR A 226 6.79 -0.19 11.67
C TYR A 226 6.65 -1.47 10.82
N TYR A 227 7.51 -2.46 11.03
CA TYR A 227 7.44 -3.73 10.33
C TYR A 227 6.19 -4.54 10.70
N TYR A 228 5.80 -4.53 11.97
CA TYR A 228 4.58 -5.18 12.44
C TYR A 228 3.33 -4.65 11.72
N TYR A 229 3.15 -3.33 11.68
CA TYR A 229 2.01 -2.72 11.01
C TYR A 229 2.08 -2.84 9.48
N GLN A 230 3.26 -2.86 8.88
CA GLN A 230 3.40 -3.18 7.46
C GLN A 230 2.92 -4.60 7.14
N LEU A 231 3.31 -5.59 7.94
CA LEU A 231 2.83 -6.97 7.80
C LEU A 231 1.32 -7.06 7.96
N ARG A 232 0.75 -6.41 8.97
CA ARG A 232 -0.70 -6.34 9.15
C ARG A 232 -1.41 -5.72 7.95
N SER A 233 -0.89 -4.64 7.40
CA SER A 233 -1.46 -3.98 6.22
C SER A 233 -1.39 -4.86 4.96
N LEU A 234 -0.30 -5.62 4.78
CA LEU A 234 -0.14 -6.50 3.62
C LEU A 234 -0.97 -7.78 3.73
N THR A 235 -1.15 -8.30 4.93
CA THR A 235 -1.84 -9.57 5.16
C THR A 235 -3.30 -9.41 5.56
N LEU A 236 -3.71 -8.22 6.01
CA LEU A 236 -4.98 -7.94 6.70
C LEU A 236 -5.23 -8.94 7.84
N TRP A 237 -4.14 -9.36 8.50
CA TRP A 237 -4.14 -10.31 9.59
C TRP A 237 -3.40 -9.77 10.80
N ASP A 238 -3.95 -9.94 11.97
CA ASP A 238 -3.29 -9.62 13.24
C ASP A 238 -2.63 -10.88 13.79
N PHE A 239 -1.30 -10.91 13.75
CA PHE A 239 -0.51 -12.06 14.20
C PHE A 239 -0.44 -12.20 15.72
N ASN A 240 -0.79 -11.16 16.48
CA ASN A 240 -0.83 -11.22 17.94
C ASN A 240 -2.11 -11.88 18.45
N THR A 241 -3.26 -11.47 17.88
CA THR A 241 -4.57 -12.03 18.23
C THR A 241 -4.96 -13.23 17.38
N ASN A 242 -4.19 -13.51 16.33
CA ASN A 242 -4.45 -14.55 15.33
C ASN A 242 -5.84 -14.42 14.69
N THR A 243 -6.24 -13.19 14.34
CA THR A 243 -7.55 -12.87 13.78
C THR A 243 -7.42 -12.06 12.49
N ASN A 244 -8.44 -12.17 11.63
CA ASN A 244 -8.54 -11.33 10.44
C ASN A 244 -8.86 -9.88 10.84
N ILE A 245 -8.30 -8.91 10.11
CA ILE A 245 -8.57 -7.49 10.32
C ILE A 245 -9.73 -7.11 9.40
N ASP A 246 -10.94 -7.23 9.90
CA ASP A 246 -12.15 -6.82 9.20
C ASP A 246 -12.55 -5.40 9.58
N ALA A 247 -12.84 -4.58 8.58
CA ALA A 247 -13.46 -3.29 8.80
C ALA A 247 -14.98 -3.49 8.95
N ASP A 248 -15.51 -3.23 10.14
CA ASP A 248 -16.95 -3.19 10.36
C ASP A 248 -17.53 -1.92 9.75
N PHE A 249 -17.82 -1.98 8.45
CA PHE A 249 -18.35 -0.84 7.69
C PHE A 249 -19.71 -0.35 8.24
N GLU A 250 -20.51 -1.21 8.89
CA GLU A 250 -21.76 -0.80 9.50
C GLU A 250 -21.56 0.11 10.70
N LYS A 251 -20.51 -0.10 11.47
CA LYS A 251 -20.15 0.81 12.58
C LYS A 251 -19.57 2.14 12.09
N ILE A 252 -18.81 2.10 10.98
CA ILE A 252 -18.21 3.32 10.40
C ILE A 252 -19.28 4.23 9.79
N ILE A 253 -20.33 3.67 9.17
CA ILE A 253 -21.41 4.46 8.54
C ILE A 253 -22.38 5.05 9.58
N LYS A 254 -22.45 4.49 10.79
CA LYS A 254 -23.34 4.93 11.87
C LYS A 254 -22.74 5.98 12.81
N GLN A 255 -21.49 6.37 12.61
CA GLN A 255 -20.80 7.48 13.29
C GLN A 255 -20.89 8.74 12.42
#